data_8db2927a7f0f7d067ca76027163c111f
#
_entry.id   8db2927a7f0f7d067ca76027163c111f
#
_cell.length_a   1.000
_cell.length_b   1.000
_cell.length_c   1.000
_cell.angle_alpha   90.00
_cell.angle_beta   90.00
_cell.angle_gamma   90.00
#
_symmetry.space_group_name_H-M   'P 1'
#
loop_
_entity.id
_entity.type
_entity.pdbx_description
1 polymer ?
#
loop_
_entity_poly.entity_id
_entity_poly.type
_entity_poly.pdbx_seq_one_letter_code
_entity_poly.pdbx_strand_id
1 'polypeptide(L)'
;MIDPSKILIATQCTPVEPWKSEVLRLFKSLNLFGGKLVQAKKVACFSESIDDDFKNELEELGVIVHLIESLDSRYPYANKIQMLQIKEDYDVLIALDTDVIITGDFSDFIDENKISAKCVDTDSLGLENWKKLFEFFKLDVPSERFQTSITNEKTIPWFNSGVLFIPKKFSSQLYNSWIKYNTKLLEIYYSQIFLSGNSSVHDHKFAFTDQYALALSIHDLKLPYNQLPLEFNFPTHYQIHTNFSPSELKPYLLHYHHRVSKSQNILHCFYSKTNELIDLANTKINFDCLNKIDYEILVDDC
;
A
#
# COMPACT_ATOMS: atom_id res chain seq x y z
N MET A 1 -10.47 -11.81 18.94
CA MET A 1 -10.84 -10.56 18.22
C MET A 1 -10.06 -9.44 18.87
N ILE A 2 -9.27 -8.70 18.11
CA ILE A 2 -8.48 -7.58 18.62
C ILE A 2 -9.39 -6.41 19.05
N ASP A 3 -9.00 -5.69 20.09
CA ASP A 3 -9.64 -4.43 20.46
C ASP A 3 -9.33 -3.38 19.37
N PRO A 4 -10.35 -2.78 18.70
CA PRO A 4 -10.14 -1.77 17.68
C PRO A 4 -9.29 -0.57 18.13
N SER A 5 -9.34 -0.20 19.42
CA SER A 5 -8.49 0.86 19.99
C SER A 5 -7.00 0.52 20.01
N LYS A 6 -6.65 -0.76 19.84
CA LYS A 6 -5.28 -1.28 19.72
C LYS A 6 -4.83 -1.47 18.27
N ILE A 7 -5.62 -1.01 17.32
CA ILE A 7 -5.26 -0.98 15.90
C ILE A 7 -4.78 0.44 15.57
N LEU A 8 -3.71 0.51 14.79
CA LEU A 8 -3.20 1.73 14.19
C LEU A 8 -3.35 1.65 12.68
N ILE A 9 -4.12 2.53 12.07
CA ILE A 9 -4.22 2.67 10.62
C ILE A 9 -3.36 3.86 10.20
N ALA A 10 -2.35 3.60 9.39
CA ALA A 10 -1.38 4.61 8.99
C ALA A 10 -1.18 4.64 7.47
N THR A 11 -0.87 5.83 6.97
CA THR A 11 -0.41 6.04 5.60
C THR A 11 0.79 6.96 5.57
N GLN A 12 1.54 6.94 4.45
CA GLN A 12 2.67 7.84 4.21
C GLN A 12 2.51 8.50 2.85
N CYS A 13 2.74 9.79 2.78
CA CYS A 13 2.71 10.52 1.51
C CYS A 13 3.58 11.78 1.51
N THR A 14 3.78 12.32 0.31
CA THR A 14 4.29 13.68 0.09
C THR A 14 3.12 14.67 0.16
N PRO A 15 3.25 15.83 0.85
CA PRO A 15 2.12 16.74 1.08
C PRO A 15 1.83 17.66 -0.12
N VAL A 16 1.67 17.07 -1.30
CA VAL A 16 1.28 17.77 -2.54
C VAL A 16 0.14 17.00 -3.22
N GLU A 17 -0.58 17.66 -4.12
CA GLU A 17 -1.60 16.96 -4.92
C GLU A 17 -0.94 15.99 -5.93
N PRO A 18 -1.55 14.84 -6.20
CA PRO A 18 -2.89 14.40 -5.75
C PRO A 18 -2.93 13.73 -4.37
N TRP A 19 -1.76 13.50 -3.72
CA TRP A 19 -1.66 12.71 -2.48
C TRP A 19 -2.40 13.33 -1.30
N LYS A 20 -2.51 14.67 -1.19
CA LYS A 20 -3.33 15.33 -0.17
C LYS A 20 -4.79 14.89 -0.26
N SER A 21 -5.37 14.98 -1.45
CA SER A 21 -6.75 14.55 -1.71
C SER A 21 -6.96 13.06 -1.42
N GLU A 22 -5.96 12.23 -1.71
CA GLU A 22 -6.00 10.79 -1.46
C GLU A 22 -6.00 10.45 0.02
N VAL A 23 -5.13 11.07 0.80
CA VAL A 23 -5.08 10.88 2.27
C VAL A 23 -6.42 11.26 2.90
N LEU A 24 -7.01 12.38 2.50
CA LEU A 24 -8.34 12.78 2.99
C LEU A 24 -9.40 11.76 2.59
N ARG A 25 -9.36 11.26 1.35
CA ARG A 25 -10.28 10.23 0.86
C ARG A 25 -10.17 8.93 1.65
N LEU A 26 -8.93 8.49 1.91
CA LEU A 26 -8.67 7.31 2.72
C LEU A 26 -9.33 7.42 4.11
N PHE A 27 -9.03 8.48 4.86
CA PHE A 27 -9.55 8.61 6.23
C PHE A 27 -11.04 8.97 6.28
N LYS A 28 -11.57 9.71 5.30
CA LYS A 28 -13.03 9.88 5.15
C LYS A 28 -13.71 8.54 4.91
N SER A 29 -13.16 7.68 4.04
CA SER A 29 -13.72 6.34 3.78
C SER A 29 -13.69 5.45 5.03
N LEU A 30 -12.61 5.51 5.81
CA LEU A 30 -12.51 4.81 7.11
C LEU A 30 -13.63 5.25 8.07
N ASN A 31 -13.81 6.57 8.20
CA ASN A 31 -14.84 7.11 9.11
C ASN A 31 -16.27 6.76 8.66
N LEU A 32 -16.49 6.61 7.35
CA LEU A 32 -17.82 6.31 6.80
C LEU A 32 -18.15 4.81 6.77
N PHE A 33 -17.16 3.98 6.46
CA PHE A 33 -17.38 2.57 6.11
C PHE A 33 -16.61 1.57 6.98
N GLY A 34 -15.65 2.03 7.80
CA GLY A 34 -14.75 1.18 8.57
C GLY A 34 -15.40 0.42 9.73
N GLY A 35 -16.68 0.66 10.04
CA GLY A 35 -17.36 -0.05 11.11
C GLY A 35 -16.64 0.10 12.47
N LYS A 36 -16.23 -1.02 13.08
CA LYS A 36 -15.48 -1.00 14.35
C LYS A 36 -14.12 -0.30 14.21
N LEU A 37 -13.51 -0.34 13.02
CA LEU A 37 -12.20 0.26 12.76
C LEU A 37 -12.19 1.79 12.81
N VAL A 38 -13.36 2.44 12.87
CA VAL A 38 -13.45 3.89 13.15
C VAL A 38 -12.81 4.26 14.49
N GLN A 39 -12.76 3.33 15.45
CA GLN A 39 -12.14 3.48 16.77
C GLN A 39 -10.62 3.31 16.74
N ALA A 40 -10.06 2.84 15.63
CA ALA A 40 -8.62 2.70 15.46
C ALA A 40 -7.93 4.06 15.52
N LYS A 41 -6.68 4.09 15.98
CA LYS A 41 -5.84 5.26 15.85
C LYS A 41 -5.50 5.50 14.39
N LYS A 42 -5.48 6.76 13.98
CA LYS A 42 -5.24 7.19 12.60
C LYS A 42 -4.01 8.05 12.55
N VAL A 43 -3.05 7.71 11.70
CA VAL A 43 -1.79 8.46 11.54
C VAL A 43 -1.51 8.70 10.07
N ALA A 44 -1.17 9.94 9.72
CA ALA A 44 -0.60 10.27 8.43
C ALA A 44 0.86 10.75 8.61
N CYS A 45 1.79 10.08 7.91
CA CYS A 45 3.22 10.37 7.95
C CYS A 45 3.63 11.20 6.74
N PHE A 46 4.33 12.30 6.97
CA PHE A 46 4.83 13.19 5.92
C PHE A 46 6.33 13.38 6.04
N SER A 47 7.03 13.33 4.91
CA SER A 47 8.48 13.60 4.84
C SER A 47 8.82 15.09 4.75
N GLU A 48 7.81 15.94 4.67
CA GLU A 48 7.91 17.39 4.57
C GLU A 48 6.85 18.04 5.45
N SER A 49 7.03 19.33 5.78
CA SER A 49 6.03 20.11 6.51
C SER A 49 4.75 20.26 5.69
N ILE A 50 3.63 20.21 6.37
CA ILE A 50 2.30 20.45 5.76
C ILE A 50 1.79 21.83 6.17
N ASP A 51 0.93 22.42 5.35
CA ASP A 51 0.24 23.67 5.68
C ASP A 51 -0.83 23.46 6.77
N ASP A 52 -1.15 24.54 7.47
CA ASP A 52 -2.06 24.48 8.62
C ASP A 52 -3.49 24.11 8.20
N ASP A 53 -3.96 24.51 7.03
CA ASP A 53 -5.31 24.19 6.57
C ASP A 53 -5.46 22.68 6.34
N PHE A 54 -4.52 22.08 5.64
CA PHE A 54 -4.53 20.63 5.41
C PHE A 54 -4.33 19.84 6.72
N LYS A 55 -3.52 20.35 7.64
CA LYS A 55 -3.36 19.76 8.97
C LYS A 55 -4.67 19.77 9.72
N ASN A 56 -5.39 20.90 9.74
CA ASN A 56 -6.68 21.02 10.39
C ASN A 56 -7.72 20.06 9.80
N GLU A 57 -7.77 19.91 8.46
CA GLU A 57 -8.66 18.93 7.82
C GLU A 57 -8.38 17.48 8.29
N LEU A 58 -7.11 17.12 8.43
CA LEU A 58 -6.72 15.80 8.95
C LEU A 58 -7.11 15.62 10.42
N GLU A 59 -6.86 16.64 11.26
CA GLU A 59 -7.21 16.62 12.67
C GLU A 59 -8.72 16.51 12.89
N GLU A 60 -9.55 17.18 12.07
CA GLU A 60 -11.03 17.02 12.08
C GLU A 60 -11.47 15.58 11.77
N LEU A 61 -10.69 14.83 10.99
CA LEU A 61 -10.93 13.41 10.74
C LEU A 61 -10.41 12.50 11.86
N GLY A 62 -9.80 13.08 12.91
CA GLY A 62 -9.16 12.36 14.01
C GLY A 62 -7.80 11.76 13.63
N VAL A 63 -7.12 12.32 12.63
CA VAL A 63 -5.81 11.85 12.14
C VAL A 63 -4.69 12.60 12.86
N ILE A 64 -3.75 11.85 13.41
CA ILE A 64 -2.52 12.37 13.98
C ILE A 64 -1.51 12.56 12.86
N VAL A 65 -0.91 13.74 12.78
CA VAL A 65 0.12 14.07 11.79
C VAL A 65 1.50 13.78 12.36
N HIS A 66 2.27 12.95 11.70
CA HIS A 66 3.68 12.67 12.04
C HIS A 66 4.62 13.18 10.94
N LEU A 67 5.64 13.93 11.34
CA LEU A 67 6.76 14.22 10.44
C LEU A 67 7.79 13.10 10.55
N ILE A 68 8.24 12.61 9.41
CA ILE A 68 9.23 11.54 9.28
C ILE A 68 10.43 12.03 8.46
N GLU A 69 11.58 11.42 8.64
CA GLU A 69 12.72 11.66 7.75
C GLU A 69 12.57 10.90 6.45
N SER A 70 12.92 11.51 5.32
CA SER A 70 12.97 10.81 4.03
C SER A 70 14.13 9.81 4.02
N LEU A 71 13.86 8.56 3.64
CA LEU A 71 14.88 7.51 3.53
C LEU A 71 15.75 7.67 2.27
N ASP A 72 15.12 7.96 1.14
CA ASP A 72 15.78 8.26 -0.13
C ASP A 72 14.88 9.17 -0.97
N SER A 73 15.34 10.40 -1.21
CA SER A 73 14.56 11.40 -1.98
C SER A 73 14.33 10.99 -3.45
N ARG A 74 15.14 10.06 -3.98
CA ARG A 74 15.01 9.54 -5.35
C ARG A 74 13.95 8.44 -5.45
N TYR A 75 13.57 7.83 -4.30
CA TYR A 75 12.58 6.75 -4.23
C TYR A 75 11.64 6.96 -3.01
N PRO A 76 10.70 7.90 -3.10
CA PRO A 76 9.81 8.26 -1.98
C PRO A 76 8.94 7.10 -1.47
N TYR A 77 8.67 6.08 -2.30
CA TYR A 77 7.93 4.88 -1.88
C TYR A 77 8.58 4.14 -0.69
N ALA A 78 9.91 4.26 -0.53
CA ALA A 78 10.61 3.69 0.62
C ALA A 78 10.17 4.31 1.95
N ASN A 79 9.67 5.55 1.95
CA ASN A 79 9.28 6.24 3.18
C ASN A 79 8.16 5.52 3.95
N LYS A 80 7.37 4.66 3.29
CA LYS A 80 6.37 3.82 3.97
C LYS A 80 6.97 2.93 5.07
N ILE A 81 8.25 2.55 4.96
CA ILE A 81 8.96 1.77 5.97
C ILE A 81 9.00 2.51 7.31
N GLN A 82 9.01 3.84 7.29
CA GLN A 82 9.02 4.69 8.50
C GLN A 82 7.75 4.53 9.36
N MET A 83 6.63 4.07 8.77
CA MET A 83 5.42 3.79 9.56
C MET A 83 5.67 2.76 10.67
N LEU A 84 6.67 1.88 10.52
CA LEU A 84 7.07 0.92 11.55
C LEU A 84 7.72 1.57 12.79
N GLN A 85 8.08 2.86 12.71
CA GLN A 85 8.67 3.63 13.81
C GLN A 85 7.65 4.47 14.58
N ILE A 86 6.38 4.43 14.21
CA ILE A 86 5.31 5.13 14.94
C ILE A 86 5.26 4.64 16.39
N LYS A 87 5.32 5.59 17.33
CA LYS A 87 5.43 5.31 18.78
C LYS A 87 4.09 5.21 19.50
N GLU A 88 2.99 5.32 18.77
CA GLU A 88 1.67 5.17 19.36
C GLU A 88 1.49 3.80 20.03
N ASP A 89 0.59 3.74 21.00
CA ASP A 89 0.21 2.49 21.65
C ASP A 89 -0.78 1.73 20.77
N TYR A 90 -0.33 0.61 20.18
CA TYR A 90 -1.11 -0.28 19.33
C TYR A 90 -0.53 -1.70 19.36
N ASP A 91 -1.32 -2.68 18.94
CA ASP A 91 -0.88 -4.07 18.81
C ASP A 91 -0.67 -4.47 17.34
N VAL A 92 -1.46 -3.90 16.41
CA VAL A 92 -1.32 -4.13 14.96
C VAL A 92 -1.33 -2.81 14.21
N LEU A 93 -0.32 -2.61 13.35
CA LEU A 93 -0.28 -1.57 12.34
C LEU A 93 -0.94 -2.07 11.06
N ILE A 94 -1.89 -1.30 10.54
CA ILE A 94 -2.43 -1.42 9.19
C ILE A 94 -1.83 -0.27 8.37
N ALA A 95 -0.83 -0.59 7.57
CA ALA A 95 -0.18 0.36 6.67
C ALA A 95 -0.90 0.32 5.31
N LEU A 96 -1.38 1.47 4.87
CA LEU A 96 -2.15 1.63 3.63
C LEU A 96 -1.47 2.66 2.72
N ASP A 97 -1.45 2.39 1.41
CA ASP A 97 -1.13 3.42 0.43
C ASP A 97 -2.26 4.47 0.37
N THR A 98 -1.94 5.69 -0.06
CA THR A 98 -2.89 6.81 -0.04
C THR A 98 -4.07 6.61 -0.98
N ASP A 99 -3.83 5.92 -2.08
CA ASP A 99 -4.80 5.60 -3.12
C ASP A 99 -5.63 4.32 -2.85
N VAL A 100 -5.82 4.03 -1.56
CA VAL A 100 -6.72 2.99 -1.07
C VAL A 100 -7.95 3.63 -0.43
N ILE A 101 -9.14 3.08 -0.67
CA ILE A 101 -10.36 3.39 0.09
C ILE A 101 -10.88 2.17 0.83
N ILE A 102 -11.46 2.44 2.00
CA ILE A 102 -12.12 1.44 2.83
C ILE A 102 -13.60 1.41 2.47
N THR A 103 -14.15 0.22 2.24
CA THR A 103 -15.53 0.01 1.82
C THR A 103 -16.32 -0.89 2.76
N GLY A 104 -15.69 -1.36 3.84
CA GLY A 104 -16.32 -2.21 4.84
C GLY A 104 -15.47 -2.48 6.07
N ASP A 105 -16.09 -2.99 7.12
CA ASP A 105 -15.42 -3.43 8.35
C ASP A 105 -14.67 -4.74 8.10
N PHE A 106 -13.37 -4.73 8.29
CA PHE A 106 -12.51 -5.90 8.15
C PHE A 106 -11.78 -6.28 9.45
N SER A 107 -12.25 -5.79 10.58
CA SER A 107 -11.63 -6.04 11.89
C SER A 107 -11.47 -7.52 12.24
N ASP A 108 -12.37 -8.38 11.74
CA ASP A 108 -12.34 -9.82 12.01
C ASP A 108 -11.21 -10.56 11.25
N PHE A 109 -10.54 -9.92 10.30
CA PHE A 109 -9.43 -10.50 9.52
C PHE A 109 -8.03 -10.14 10.05
N ILE A 110 -7.96 -9.38 11.13
CA ILE A 110 -6.70 -8.90 11.70
C ILE A 110 -6.11 -9.98 12.62
N ASP A 111 -4.89 -10.42 12.29
CA ASP A 111 -4.14 -11.41 13.06
C ASP A 111 -2.96 -10.75 13.79
N GLU A 112 -2.94 -10.80 15.11
CA GLU A 112 -1.87 -10.26 15.97
C GLU A 112 -0.58 -11.08 15.94
N ASN A 113 -0.58 -12.22 15.24
CA ASN A 113 0.53 -13.16 15.24
C ASN A 113 1.22 -13.32 13.89
N LYS A 114 0.63 -12.81 12.82
CA LYS A 114 1.16 -12.94 11.46
C LYS A 114 1.13 -11.61 10.72
N ILE A 115 2.14 -11.39 9.88
CA ILE A 115 2.05 -10.34 8.87
C ILE A 115 1.02 -10.78 7.83
N SER A 116 0.02 -9.93 7.54
CA SER A 116 -0.98 -10.27 6.56
C SER A 116 -0.96 -9.26 5.41
N ALA A 117 -0.90 -9.76 4.19
CA ALA A 117 -0.93 -8.96 2.97
C ALA A 117 -1.44 -9.77 1.77
N LYS A 118 -1.93 -9.09 0.74
CA LYS A 118 -2.31 -9.74 -0.51
C LYS A 118 -1.07 -10.03 -1.35
N CYS A 119 -1.02 -11.21 -2.01
CA CYS A 119 -0.03 -11.48 -3.04
C CYS A 119 -0.09 -10.40 -4.15
N VAL A 120 1.04 -10.11 -4.77
CA VAL A 120 1.11 -9.17 -5.90
C VAL A 120 0.16 -9.54 -7.04
N ASP A 121 -0.16 -8.56 -7.86
CA ASP A 121 -1.10 -8.72 -8.97
C ASP A 121 -0.50 -9.49 -10.15
N THR A 122 0.77 -9.24 -10.41
CA THR A 122 1.56 -9.86 -11.47
C THR A 122 2.97 -10.18 -10.95
N ASP A 123 3.66 -11.17 -11.50
CA ASP A 123 5.07 -11.43 -11.20
C ASP A 123 5.99 -10.78 -12.23
N SER A 124 6.31 -9.49 -12.02
CA SER A 124 7.21 -8.73 -12.90
C SER A 124 8.66 -9.23 -12.86
N LEU A 125 9.06 -9.95 -11.81
CA LEU A 125 10.43 -10.46 -11.67
C LEU A 125 10.62 -11.85 -12.27
N GLY A 126 9.66 -12.76 -12.05
CA GLY A 126 9.69 -14.15 -12.44
C GLY A 126 10.55 -15.02 -11.52
N LEU A 127 10.20 -16.31 -11.40
CA LEU A 127 10.82 -17.23 -10.44
C LEU A 127 12.34 -17.36 -10.59
N GLU A 128 12.88 -17.31 -11.82
CA GLU A 128 14.33 -17.45 -12.05
C GLU A 128 15.09 -16.23 -11.54
N ASN A 129 14.54 -15.02 -11.68
CA ASN A 129 15.18 -13.84 -11.13
C ASN A 129 15.01 -13.76 -9.61
N TRP A 130 13.89 -14.27 -9.07
CA TRP A 130 13.76 -14.44 -7.63
C TRP A 130 14.84 -15.35 -7.06
N LYS A 131 15.15 -16.50 -7.71
CA LYS A 131 16.24 -17.37 -7.29
C LYS A 131 17.57 -16.63 -7.25
N LYS A 132 17.90 -15.91 -8.34
CA LYS A 132 19.14 -15.11 -8.41
C LYS A 132 19.20 -14.04 -7.34
N LEU A 133 18.08 -13.41 -7.02
CA LEU A 133 17.99 -12.36 -6.00
C LEU A 133 18.24 -12.95 -4.60
N PHE A 134 17.61 -14.08 -4.27
CA PHE A 134 17.84 -14.78 -3.01
C PHE A 134 19.28 -15.25 -2.87
N GLU A 135 19.85 -15.84 -3.95
CA GLU A 135 21.24 -16.27 -4.00
C GLU A 135 22.22 -15.09 -3.81
N PHE A 136 21.96 -13.96 -4.46
CA PHE A 136 22.77 -12.74 -4.29
C PHE A 136 22.84 -12.30 -2.83
N PHE A 137 21.72 -12.38 -2.11
CA PHE A 137 21.65 -12.06 -0.67
C PHE A 137 22.04 -13.25 0.23
N LYS A 138 22.44 -14.39 -0.33
CA LYS A 138 22.79 -15.63 0.41
C LYS A 138 21.63 -16.13 1.28
N LEU A 139 20.42 -16.07 0.78
CA LEU A 139 19.20 -16.56 1.40
C LEU A 139 18.70 -17.81 0.68
N ASP A 140 18.05 -18.68 1.45
CA ASP A 140 17.34 -19.83 0.88
C ASP A 140 16.06 -19.36 0.16
N VAL A 141 15.83 -19.86 -1.03
CA VAL A 141 14.60 -19.56 -1.78
C VAL A 141 13.42 -20.27 -1.10
N PRO A 142 12.35 -19.56 -0.75
CA PRO A 142 11.15 -20.20 -0.17
C PRO A 142 10.65 -21.34 -1.07
N SER A 143 10.27 -22.45 -0.45
CA SER A 143 9.66 -23.59 -1.19
C SER A 143 8.18 -23.34 -1.50
N GLU A 144 7.51 -22.55 -0.66
CA GLU A 144 6.10 -22.19 -0.83
C GLU A 144 5.90 -21.37 -2.10
N ARG A 145 4.75 -21.54 -2.74
CA ARG A 145 4.36 -20.80 -3.95
C ARG A 145 2.96 -20.23 -3.78
N PHE A 146 2.84 -18.95 -4.10
CA PHE A 146 1.57 -18.25 -4.21
C PHE A 146 1.18 -18.07 -5.68
N GLN A 147 -0.07 -17.71 -5.89
CA GLN A 147 -0.57 -17.29 -7.19
C GLN A 147 -0.81 -15.78 -7.16
N THR A 148 -0.33 -15.09 -8.19
CA THR A 148 -0.61 -13.68 -8.40
C THR A 148 -2.10 -13.45 -8.58
N SER A 149 -2.61 -12.33 -8.10
CA SER A 149 -4.06 -12.12 -8.03
C SER A 149 -4.72 -11.79 -9.38
N ILE A 150 -3.96 -11.33 -10.37
CA ILE A 150 -4.48 -10.99 -11.70
C ILE A 150 -4.06 -12.02 -12.74
N THR A 151 -2.76 -12.27 -12.89
CA THR A 151 -2.25 -13.14 -13.96
C THR A 151 -2.28 -14.63 -13.59
N ASN A 152 -2.55 -14.97 -12.32
CA ASN A 152 -2.57 -16.34 -11.82
C ASN A 152 -1.24 -17.10 -12.03
N GLU A 153 -0.14 -16.37 -12.08
CA GLU A 153 1.21 -16.92 -12.21
C GLU A 153 1.71 -17.41 -10.84
N LYS A 154 2.53 -18.45 -10.86
CA LYS A 154 3.19 -18.93 -9.63
C LYS A 154 4.38 -18.05 -9.30
N THR A 155 4.40 -17.52 -8.08
CA THR A 155 5.50 -16.74 -7.53
C THR A 155 5.89 -17.22 -6.12
N ILE A 156 6.96 -16.68 -5.55
CA ILE A 156 7.26 -16.85 -4.12
C ILE A 156 6.20 -16.11 -3.28
N PRO A 157 6.14 -16.29 -1.95
CA PRO A 157 5.37 -15.40 -1.09
C PRO A 157 5.90 -13.96 -1.16
N TRP A 158 5.36 -13.22 -2.10
CA TRP A 158 5.67 -11.83 -2.41
C TRP A 158 4.39 -11.00 -2.36
N PHE A 159 4.41 -9.94 -1.57
CA PHE A 159 3.22 -9.18 -1.22
C PHE A 159 3.25 -7.78 -1.83
N ASN A 160 2.08 -7.32 -2.25
CA ASN A 160 1.87 -5.92 -2.57
C ASN A 160 1.92 -5.08 -1.28
N SER A 161 2.80 -4.08 -1.23
CA SER A 161 3.02 -3.26 -0.02
C SER A 161 1.98 -2.16 0.20
N GLY A 162 0.98 -2.03 -0.67
CA GLY A 162 -0.08 -1.03 -0.53
C GLY A 162 -1.09 -1.32 0.57
N VAL A 163 -1.16 -2.58 1.04
CA VAL A 163 -1.97 -2.98 2.20
C VAL A 163 -1.21 -4.01 3.01
N LEU A 164 -0.78 -3.63 4.21
CA LEU A 164 -0.01 -4.49 5.11
C LEU A 164 -0.62 -4.45 6.52
N PHE A 165 -0.87 -5.61 7.12
CA PHE A 165 -1.20 -5.74 8.54
C PHE A 165 0.03 -6.30 9.25
N ILE A 166 0.61 -5.51 10.15
CA ILE A 166 1.91 -5.82 10.77
C ILE A 166 1.75 -5.80 12.30
N PRO A 167 1.85 -6.96 12.96
CA PRO A 167 1.90 -6.99 14.42
C PRO A 167 3.07 -6.18 14.97
N LYS A 168 2.82 -5.35 15.98
CA LYS A 168 3.82 -4.45 16.58
C LYS A 168 5.08 -5.18 17.04
N LYS A 169 4.92 -6.41 17.54
CA LYS A 169 6.04 -7.25 17.98
C LYS A 169 7.09 -7.52 16.89
N PHE A 170 6.72 -7.37 15.62
CA PHE A 170 7.64 -7.54 14.49
C PHE A 170 8.20 -6.21 13.96
N SER A 171 7.64 -5.06 14.33
CA SER A 171 7.93 -3.76 13.73
C SER A 171 9.42 -3.43 13.75
N SER A 172 10.10 -3.57 14.88
CA SER A 172 11.51 -3.18 15.02
C SER A 172 12.46 -4.03 14.16
N GLN A 173 12.30 -5.37 14.19
CA GLN A 173 13.16 -6.25 13.40
C GLN A 173 12.86 -6.14 11.90
N LEU A 174 11.57 -6.00 11.54
CA LEU A 174 11.16 -5.79 10.15
C LEU A 174 11.67 -4.46 9.61
N TYR A 175 11.58 -3.37 10.38
CA TYR A 175 12.12 -2.06 10.02
C TYR A 175 13.60 -2.14 9.62
N ASN A 176 14.43 -2.71 10.50
CA ASN A 176 15.87 -2.81 10.27
C ASN A 176 16.19 -3.66 9.03
N SER A 177 15.50 -4.78 8.87
CA SER A 177 15.70 -5.69 7.75
C SER A 177 15.20 -5.07 6.44
N TRP A 178 14.01 -4.45 6.45
CA TRP A 178 13.40 -3.86 5.26
C TRP A 178 14.24 -2.69 4.73
N ILE A 179 14.73 -1.79 5.60
CA ILE A 179 15.67 -0.73 5.21
C ILE A 179 16.95 -1.32 4.61
N LYS A 180 17.56 -2.31 5.28
CA LYS A 180 18.80 -2.97 4.83
C LYS A 180 18.65 -3.47 3.38
N TYR A 181 17.60 -4.23 3.08
CA TYR A 181 17.38 -4.78 1.75
C TYR A 181 16.97 -3.71 0.75
N ASN A 182 16.10 -2.77 1.13
CA ASN A 182 15.67 -1.69 0.25
C ASN A 182 16.85 -0.80 -0.18
N THR A 183 17.68 -0.38 0.76
CA THR A 183 18.88 0.42 0.46
C THR A 183 19.80 -0.31 -0.52
N LYS A 184 20.04 -1.61 -0.28
CA LYS A 184 20.93 -2.39 -1.15
C LYS A 184 20.34 -2.57 -2.56
N LEU A 185 19.06 -2.79 -2.68
CA LEU A 185 18.38 -2.89 -3.98
C LEU A 185 18.41 -1.56 -4.73
N LEU A 186 18.20 -0.44 -4.05
CA LEU A 186 18.31 0.90 -4.64
C LEU A 186 19.74 1.21 -5.10
N GLU A 187 20.78 0.83 -4.36
CA GLU A 187 22.16 0.96 -4.78
C GLU A 187 22.43 0.21 -6.09
N ILE A 188 21.93 -1.01 -6.20
CA ILE A 188 22.08 -1.82 -7.43
C ILE A 188 21.34 -1.16 -8.59
N TYR A 189 20.10 -0.74 -8.37
CA TYR A 189 19.27 -0.08 -9.36
C TYR A 189 19.93 1.19 -9.91
N TYR A 190 20.37 2.09 -9.05
CA TYR A 190 21.00 3.34 -9.47
C TYR A 190 22.38 3.11 -10.12
N SER A 191 23.13 2.10 -9.69
CA SER A 191 24.39 1.73 -10.34
C SER A 191 24.17 1.27 -11.78
N GLN A 192 23.11 0.50 -12.03
CA GLN A 192 22.78 0.02 -13.38
C GLN A 192 22.33 1.15 -14.30
N ILE A 193 21.51 2.08 -13.81
CA ILE A 193 21.10 3.28 -14.56
C ILE A 193 22.33 4.11 -14.95
N PHE A 194 23.24 4.33 -14.00
CA PHE A 194 24.46 5.09 -14.26
C PHE A 194 25.37 4.43 -15.31
N LEU A 195 25.52 3.11 -15.25
CA LEU A 195 26.36 2.36 -16.19
C LEU A 195 25.74 2.26 -17.59
N SER A 196 24.42 2.24 -17.70
CA SER A 196 23.73 2.15 -19.00
C SER A 196 23.74 3.48 -19.78
N GLY A 197 24.06 4.59 -19.15
CA GLY A 197 23.99 5.93 -19.75
C GLY A 197 22.58 6.36 -20.17
N ASN A 198 21.57 5.59 -19.83
CA ASN A 198 20.19 5.77 -20.27
C ASN A 198 19.34 6.28 -19.09
N SER A 199 19.16 7.58 -19.00
CA SER A 199 18.31 8.22 -17.97
C SER A 199 16.80 7.90 -18.12
N SER A 200 16.43 7.20 -19.20
CA SER A 200 15.05 6.84 -19.52
C SER A 200 14.74 5.34 -19.31
N VAL A 201 15.62 4.57 -18.69
CA VAL A 201 15.33 3.17 -18.37
C VAL A 201 14.48 3.13 -17.09
N HIS A 202 13.21 3.44 -17.22
CA HIS A 202 12.18 2.87 -16.36
C HIS A 202 12.11 1.36 -16.68
N ASP A 203 13.10 0.61 -16.23
CA ASP A 203 12.97 -0.84 -16.21
C ASP A 203 11.97 -1.15 -15.09
N HIS A 204 10.71 -1.38 -15.47
CA HIS A 204 9.60 -1.70 -14.57
C HIS A 204 9.94 -2.80 -13.56
N LYS A 205 10.95 -3.64 -13.84
CA LYS A 205 11.44 -4.68 -12.93
C LYS A 205 12.00 -4.15 -11.62
N PHE A 206 12.48 -2.91 -11.57
CA PHE A 206 13.05 -2.31 -10.37
C PHE A 206 12.16 -1.26 -9.72
N ALA A 207 10.97 -0.99 -10.29
CA ALA A 207 10.02 -0.02 -9.75
C ALA A 207 9.46 -0.40 -8.35
N PHE A 208 9.63 -1.67 -7.94
CA PHE A 208 9.04 -2.22 -6.71
C PHE A 208 10.11 -2.67 -5.70
N THR A 209 11.19 -1.91 -5.54
CA THR A 209 12.28 -2.28 -4.62
C THR A 209 11.82 -2.43 -3.18
N ASP A 210 10.86 -1.61 -2.73
CA ASP A 210 10.25 -1.73 -1.42
C ASP A 210 9.54 -3.08 -1.23
N GLN A 211 8.81 -3.56 -2.24
CA GLN A 211 8.11 -4.84 -2.18
C GLN A 211 9.08 -6.03 -2.23
N TYR A 212 10.14 -5.95 -3.05
CA TYR A 212 11.19 -6.98 -3.08
C TYR A 212 11.93 -7.04 -1.74
N ALA A 213 12.26 -5.88 -1.18
CA ALA A 213 12.92 -5.77 0.12
C ALA A 213 12.04 -6.32 1.25
N LEU A 214 10.73 -6.09 1.19
CA LEU A 214 9.77 -6.66 2.13
C LEU A 214 9.76 -8.19 2.07
N ALA A 215 9.69 -8.77 0.86
CA ALA A 215 9.73 -10.22 0.69
C ALA A 215 11.02 -10.82 1.24
N LEU A 216 12.19 -10.26 0.89
CA LEU A 216 13.49 -10.68 1.43
C LEU A 216 13.51 -10.60 2.95
N SER A 217 12.97 -9.52 3.53
CA SER A 217 12.96 -9.31 4.98
C SER A 217 12.11 -10.33 5.72
N ILE A 218 10.91 -10.61 5.22
CA ILE A 218 10.01 -11.61 5.80
C ILE A 218 10.66 -12.99 5.81
N HIS A 219 11.32 -13.36 4.71
CA HIS A 219 11.96 -14.67 4.58
C HIS A 219 13.27 -14.79 5.37
N ASP A 220 14.14 -13.76 5.38
CA ASP A 220 15.38 -13.73 6.18
C ASP A 220 15.09 -13.85 7.68
N LEU A 221 14.11 -13.10 8.15
CA LEU A 221 13.68 -13.11 9.55
C LEU A 221 12.77 -14.29 9.91
N LYS A 222 12.36 -15.10 8.93
CA LYS A 222 11.40 -16.21 9.09
C LYS A 222 10.13 -15.77 9.82
N LEU A 223 9.62 -14.56 9.47
CA LEU A 223 8.42 -14.03 10.10
C LEU A 223 7.19 -14.82 9.63
N PRO A 224 6.27 -15.12 10.54
CA PRO A 224 5.02 -15.76 10.16
C PRO A 224 4.16 -14.78 9.34
N TYR A 225 3.59 -15.25 8.25
CA TYR A 225 2.75 -14.49 7.37
C TYR A 225 1.46 -15.20 6.99
N ASN A 226 0.50 -14.45 6.48
CA ASN A 226 -0.77 -14.92 5.98
C ASN A 226 -1.13 -14.18 4.68
N GLN A 227 -1.61 -14.91 3.67
CA GLN A 227 -2.10 -14.31 2.44
C GLN A 227 -3.53 -13.83 2.64
N LEU A 228 -3.75 -12.51 2.50
CA LEU A 228 -5.09 -11.93 2.44
C LEU A 228 -5.77 -12.29 1.11
N PRO A 229 -7.09 -12.46 1.11
CA PRO A 229 -7.84 -12.71 -0.11
C PRO A 229 -7.92 -11.46 -0.99
N LEU A 230 -8.50 -11.63 -2.20
CA LEU A 230 -8.56 -10.58 -3.24
C LEU A 230 -9.34 -9.33 -2.80
N GLU A 231 -10.28 -9.47 -1.88
CA GLU A 231 -11.07 -8.39 -1.29
C GLU A 231 -10.24 -7.35 -0.54
N PHE A 232 -9.00 -7.70 -0.21
CA PHE A 232 -8.02 -6.80 0.36
C PHE A 232 -7.05 -6.32 -0.72
N ASN A 233 -6.84 -5.02 -0.82
CA ASN A 233 -6.00 -4.45 -1.85
C ASN A 233 -6.48 -4.80 -3.27
N PHE A 234 -7.80 -4.60 -3.52
CA PHE A 234 -8.46 -4.94 -4.77
C PHE A 234 -8.12 -3.91 -5.86
N PRO A 235 -7.41 -4.31 -6.94
CA PRO A 235 -6.99 -3.38 -7.99
C PRO A 235 -8.18 -3.03 -8.89
N THR A 236 -8.48 -1.74 -9.04
CA THR A 236 -9.62 -1.29 -9.86
C THR A 236 -9.29 -1.14 -11.34
N HIS A 237 -8.01 -1.16 -11.72
CA HIS A 237 -7.55 -0.87 -13.09
C HIS A 237 -7.33 -2.10 -13.95
N TYR A 238 -7.43 -3.30 -13.38
CA TYR A 238 -7.25 -4.54 -14.11
C TYR A 238 -8.54 -5.36 -14.23
N GLN A 239 -8.65 -6.09 -15.33
CA GLN A 239 -9.57 -7.20 -15.43
C GLN A 239 -8.91 -8.46 -14.87
N ILE A 240 -9.54 -9.06 -13.86
CA ILE A 240 -9.00 -10.23 -13.17
C ILE A 240 -9.34 -11.48 -13.99
N HIS A 241 -8.32 -12.24 -14.39
CA HIS A 241 -8.46 -13.44 -15.21
C HIS A 241 -8.54 -14.75 -14.40
N THR A 242 -9.00 -14.68 -13.16
CA THR A 242 -9.19 -15.88 -12.33
C THR A 242 -10.61 -16.44 -12.48
N ASN A 243 -10.81 -17.70 -12.06
CA ASN A 243 -12.13 -18.39 -12.00
C ASN A 243 -13.06 -17.76 -10.95
N PHE A 244 -13.08 -16.46 -10.91
CA PHE A 244 -13.69 -15.66 -9.91
C PHE A 244 -15.07 -15.19 -10.40
N SER A 245 -16.11 -15.34 -9.57
CA SER A 245 -17.43 -14.80 -9.88
C SER A 245 -17.49 -13.32 -9.48
N PRO A 246 -17.44 -12.37 -10.43
CA PRO A 246 -17.43 -10.94 -10.15
C PRO A 246 -18.67 -10.47 -9.39
N SER A 247 -19.76 -11.22 -9.48
CA SER A 247 -21.07 -10.85 -8.92
C SER A 247 -21.14 -10.99 -7.39
N GLU A 248 -20.21 -11.68 -6.76
CA GLU A 248 -20.22 -11.96 -5.31
C GLU A 248 -19.17 -11.18 -4.55
N LEU A 249 -18.20 -10.57 -5.25
CA LEU A 249 -17.08 -9.85 -4.64
C LEU A 249 -17.53 -8.57 -3.96
N LYS A 250 -17.19 -8.46 -2.69
CA LYS A 250 -17.34 -7.23 -1.90
C LYS A 250 -15.98 -6.86 -1.32
N PRO A 251 -15.16 -6.12 -2.08
CA PRO A 251 -13.87 -5.67 -1.57
C PRO A 251 -14.04 -4.88 -0.28
N TYR A 252 -13.14 -5.12 0.69
CA TYR A 252 -13.01 -4.30 1.89
C TYR A 252 -12.09 -3.11 1.67
N LEU A 253 -11.08 -3.28 0.81
CA LEU A 253 -10.08 -2.27 0.48
C LEU A 253 -9.93 -2.20 -1.04
N LEU A 254 -10.33 -1.08 -1.62
CA LEU A 254 -10.17 -0.78 -3.05
C LEU A 254 -8.91 0.03 -3.26
N HIS A 255 -7.99 -0.47 -4.07
CA HIS A 255 -6.78 0.22 -4.51
C HIS A 255 -7.02 0.79 -5.91
N TYR A 256 -7.26 2.10 -5.99
CA TYR A 256 -7.69 2.71 -7.26
C TYR A 256 -6.54 3.31 -8.08
N HIS A 257 -5.29 3.18 -7.63
CA HIS A 257 -4.07 3.53 -8.37
C HIS A 257 -4.15 4.91 -9.02
N HIS A 258 -4.42 5.94 -8.21
CA HIS A 258 -4.60 7.34 -8.62
C HIS A 258 -5.68 7.59 -9.69
N ARG A 259 -6.49 6.57 -10.04
CA ARG A 259 -7.51 6.67 -11.08
C ARG A 259 -8.73 7.45 -10.61
N VAL A 260 -8.66 8.75 -10.78
CA VAL A 260 -9.75 9.69 -10.49
C VAL A 260 -10.09 10.55 -11.72
N SER A 261 -11.34 11.03 -11.77
CA SER A 261 -11.78 12.00 -12.78
C SER A 261 -11.30 13.39 -12.44
N LYS A 262 -11.47 14.35 -13.36
CA LYS A 262 -11.22 15.80 -13.09
C LYS A 262 -12.03 16.33 -11.90
N SER A 263 -13.18 15.75 -11.60
CA SER A 263 -14.01 16.06 -10.42
C SER A 263 -13.63 15.26 -9.18
N GLN A 264 -12.46 14.64 -9.15
CA GLN A 264 -11.93 13.85 -8.03
C GLN A 264 -12.74 12.60 -7.67
N ASN A 265 -13.63 12.13 -8.54
CA ASN A 265 -14.34 10.88 -8.37
C ASN A 265 -13.47 9.71 -8.80
N ILE A 266 -13.42 8.65 -7.99
CA ILE A 266 -12.77 7.38 -8.35
C ILE A 266 -13.46 6.82 -9.59
N LEU A 267 -12.68 6.40 -10.59
CA LEU A 267 -13.19 5.85 -11.83
C LEU A 267 -13.70 4.42 -11.63
N HIS A 268 -14.73 4.05 -12.40
CA HIS A 268 -15.26 2.69 -12.41
C HIS A 268 -14.22 1.66 -12.86
N CYS A 269 -14.36 0.46 -12.36
CA CYS A 269 -13.63 -0.73 -12.76
C CYS A 269 -14.49 -1.66 -13.63
N PHE A 270 -13.99 -2.84 -13.95
CA PHE A 270 -14.67 -3.83 -14.78
C PHE A 270 -15.83 -4.57 -14.09
N TYR A 271 -16.10 -4.30 -12.81
CA TYR A 271 -17.00 -5.09 -11.97
C TYR A 271 -18.16 -4.25 -11.43
N SER A 272 -19.40 -4.58 -11.86
CA SER A 272 -20.59 -3.79 -11.51
C SER A 272 -20.82 -3.67 -10.01
N LYS A 273 -20.64 -4.75 -9.25
CA LYS A 273 -20.80 -4.74 -7.79
C LYS A 273 -19.76 -3.87 -7.09
N THR A 274 -18.53 -3.87 -7.57
CA THR A 274 -17.48 -2.97 -7.08
C THR A 274 -17.79 -1.53 -7.45
N ASN A 275 -18.38 -1.28 -8.63
CA ASN A 275 -18.78 0.06 -9.04
C ASN A 275 -19.92 0.63 -8.16
N GLU A 276 -20.82 -0.21 -7.64
CA GLU A 276 -21.81 0.22 -6.64
C GLU A 276 -21.13 0.77 -5.38
N LEU A 277 -20.02 0.15 -4.93
CA LEU A 277 -19.23 0.64 -3.80
C LEU A 277 -18.46 1.92 -4.14
N ILE A 278 -17.90 2.02 -5.36
CA ILE A 278 -17.22 3.22 -5.86
C ILE A 278 -18.21 4.39 -5.91
N ASP A 279 -19.39 4.20 -6.45
CA ASP A 279 -20.44 5.22 -6.54
C ASP A 279 -20.90 5.69 -5.15
N LEU A 280 -21.07 4.74 -4.23
CA LEU A 280 -21.40 5.06 -2.84
C LEU A 280 -20.27 5.88 -2.19
N ALA A 281 -19.01 5.50 -2.39
CA ALA A 281 -17.85 6.22 -1.86
C ALA A 281 -17.77 7.63 -2.48
N ASN A 282 -17.86 7.76 -3.80
CA ASN A 282 -17.85 9.04 -4.50
C ASN A 282 -18.97 9.98 -4.01
N THR A 283 -20.17 9.43 -3.78
CA THR A 283 -21.32 10.21 -3.28
C THR A 283 -21.14 10.69 -1.84
N LYS A 284 -20.54 9.85 -0.98
CA LYS A 284 -20.42 10.13 0.46
C LYS A 284 -19.17 10.91 0.84
N ILE A 285 -18.08 10.75 0.09
CA ILE A 285 -16.79 11.39 0.37
C ILE A 285 -16.74 12.82 -0.20
N ASN A 286 -17.76 13.34 -0.78
CA ASN A 286 -17.88 14.60 -1.49
C ASN A 286 -16.68 15.58 -1.35
N PHE A 287 -16.01 15.87 -2.48
CA PHE A 287 -14.89 16.81 -2.55
C PHE A 287 -15.30 18.20 -3.08
N ASP A 288 -16.59 18.56 -2.99
CA ASP A 288 -17.13 19.81 -3.55
C ASP A 288 -16.45 21.10 -3.06
N CYS A 289 -15.49 21.00 -2.15
CA CYS A 289 -14.80 22.15 -1.56
C CYS A 289 -13.34 22.32 -1.97
N LEU A 290 -12.75 21.42 -2.78
CA LEU A 290 -11.39 21.63 -3.26
C LEU A 290 -11.40 22.42 -4.55
N ASN A 291 -11.21 23.75 -4.42
CA ASN A 291 -11.10 24.72 -5.49
C ASN A 291 -10.20 24.26 -6.63
N LYS A 292 -10.78 24.26 -7.85
CA LYS A 292 -10.19 24.48 -9.16
C LYS A 292 -8.66 24.63 -9.18
N ILE A 293 -7.97 23.52 -9.30
CA ILE A 293 -6.63 23.48 -9.84
C ILE A 293 -6.73 22.67 -11.13
N ASP A 294 -6.39 23.30 -12.25
CA ASP A 294 -6.32 22.66 -13.56
C ASP A 294 -5.14 21.66 -13.55
N TYR A 295 -5.45 20.38 -13.39
CA TYR A 295 -4.48 19.32 -13.60
C TYR A 295 -4.55 18.83 -15.04
N GLU A 296 -3.50 19.08 -15.81
CA GLU A 296 -3.20 18.23 -16.95
C GLU A 296 -2.80 16.85 -16.43
N ILE A 297 -3.58 15.88 -16.81
CA ILE A 297 -3.40 14.47 -16.41
C ILE A 297 -2.11 13.99 -17.04
N LEU A 298 -1.10 13.72 -16.21
CA LEU A 298 -0.02 12.81 -16.57
C LEU A 298 -0.57 11.38 -16.57
N VAL A 299 -1.32 11.04 -17.62
CA VAL A 299 -1.65 9.68 -17.98
C VAL A 299 -0.74 9.33 -19.13
N ASP A 300 0.48 8.96 -18.83
CA ASP A 300 1.32 8.23 -19.76
C ASP A 300 1.79 6.95 -19.06
N ASP A 301 1.29 5.88 -19.61
CA ASP A 301 1.80 4.52 -19.68
C ASP A 301 2.35 3.87 -18.38
N CYS A 302 1.48 3.14 -17.68
CA CYS A 302 1.86 1.92 -16.95
C CYS A 302 1.46 0.68 -17.74
#